data_811b49acbb4201a9fd1ccb4cb97d93ad
#
_entry.id   811b49acbb4201a9fd1ccb4cb97d93ad
#
_cell.length_a   1.000
_cell.length_b   1.000
_cell.length_c   1.000
_cell.angle_alpha   90.00
_cell.angle_beta   90.00
_cell.angle_gamma   90.00
#
_symmetry.space_group_name_H-M   'P 1'
#
loop_
_entity.id
_entity.type
_entity.pdbx_description
1 polymer ?
#
loop_
_entity_poly.entity_id
_entity_poly.type
_entity_poly.pdbx_seq_one_letter_code
_entity_poly.pdbx_strand_id
1 'polypeptide(L)'
;MEKLNKVTWMGLPVYLWVIMAVSVFAGMHVGALGTDFGATLFWLTVVGGIIMGVGNQLPIIKDYLGGGPLLLLLLGSFATWSGWIPDKYVEATNTWMATINFQAFYLTLLIVGAVMAIERKTLLRSLIGYLPCILGGLAGAAVMAMIAGVLFFGLDIGDILMTYVMPIMG
;
A
#
# COMPACT_ATOMS: atom_id res chain seq x y z
N MET A 1 -12.65 -1.78 -32.97
CA MET A 1 -11.75 -2.46 -32.02
C MET A 1 -10.35 -1.80 -31.94
N GLU A 2 -9.89 -1.17 -32.99
CA GLU A 2 -8.54 -0.56 -33.03
C GLU A 2 -8.34 0.69 -32.14
N LYS A 3 -9.42 1.43 -31.84
CA LYS A 3 -9.36 2.60 -30.93
C LYS A 3 -9.29 2.24 -29.44
N LEU A 4 -9.79 1.07 -29.03
CA LEU A 4 -9.77 0.58 -27.65
C LEU A 4 -8.39 0.05 -27.23
N ASN A 5 -7.55 -0.28 -28.19
CA ASN A 5 -6.22 -0.82 -27.96
C ASN A 5 -5.15 0.27 -27.70
N LYS A 6 -5.52 1.56 -27.89
CA LYS A 6 -4.57 2.70 -27.77
C LYS A 6 -4.39 3.20 -26.34
N VAL A 7 -5.33 2.91 -25.44
CA VAL A 7 -5.19 3.31 -24.04
C VAL A 7 -4.72 2.11 -23.23
N THR A 8 -3.44 2.11 -22.95
CA THR A 8 -2.81 1.08 -22.09
C THR A 8 -2.69 1.60 -20.67
N TRP A 9 -3.01 0.76 -19.71
CA TRP A 9 -2.94 1.02 -18.29
C TRP A 9 -2.02 -0.01 -17.64
N MET A 10 -0.91 0.42 -17.04
CA MET A 10 0.11 -0.47 -16.49
C MET A 10 0.59 -1.56 -17.48
N GLY A 11 0.70 -1.21 -18.77
CA GLY A 11 1.13 -2.12 -19.83
C GLY A 11 0.05 -3.01 -20.44
N LEU A 12 -1.19 -3.00 -19.89
CA LEU A 12 -2.33 -3.75 -20.41
C LEU A 12 -3.40 -2.81 -20.97
N PRO A 13 -4.12 -3.20 -22.05
CA PRO A 13 -5.25 -2.43 -22.55
C PRO A 13 -6.36 -2.31 -21.50
N VAL A 14 -6.98 -1.13 -21.42
CA VAL A 14 -8.02 -0.84 -20.41
C VAL A 14 -9.21 -1.81 -20.46
N TYR A 15 -9.57 -2.29 -21.63
CA TYR A 15 -10.68 -3.26 -21.76
C TYR A 15 -10.40 -4.59 -21.03
N LEU A 16 -9.14 -5.03 -20.97
CA LEU A 16 -8.77 -6.22 -20.20
C LEU A 16 -8.96 -6.00 -18.70
N TRP A 17 -8.61 -4.82 -18.19
CA TRP A 17 -8.86 -4.48 -16.80
C TRP A 17 -10.34 -4.51 -16.45
N VAL A 18 -11.20 -4.01 -17.36
CA VAL A 18 -12.66 -4.04 -17.16
C VAL A 18 -13.18 -5.48 -17.16
N ILE A 19 -12.73 -6.33 -18.09
CA ILE A 19 -13.13 -7.75 -18.13
C ILE A 19 -12.69 -8.45 -16.85
N MET A 20 -11.45 -8.28 -16.44
CA MET A 20 -10.94 -8.88 -15.19
C MET A 20 -11.71 -8.38 -13.97
N ALA A 21 -12.03 -7.08 -13.88
CA ALA A 21 -12.83 -6.53 -12.80
C ALA A 21 -14.22 -7.17 -12.73
N VAL A 22 -14.93 -7.19 -13.86
CA VAL A 22 -16.26 -7.81 -13.93
C VAL A 22 -16.20 -9.29 -13.54
N SER A 23 -15.20 -10.01 -14.03
CA SER A 23 -15.02 -11.43 -13.70
C SER A 23 -14.74 -11.65 -12.21
N VAL A 24 -13.91 -10.81 -11.59
CA VAL A 24 -13.60 -10.90 -10.15
C VAL A 24 -14.84 -10.58 -9.32
N PHE A 25 -15.52 -9.46 -9.60
CA PHE A 25 -16.72 -9.10 -8.84
C PHE A 25 -17.86 -10.11 -9.02
N ALA A 26 -18.12 -10.57 -10.23
CA ALA A 26 -19.11 -11.62 -10.47
C ALA A 26 -18.72 -12.93 -9.76
N GLY A 27 -17.45 -13.35 -9.86
CA GLY A 27 -16.94 -14.55 -9.21
C GLY A 27 -17.02 -14.49 -7.68
N MET A 28 -16.80 -13.32 -7.08
CA MET A 28 -16.96 -13.11 -5.64
C MET A 28 -18.41 -13.26 -5.19
N HIS A 29 -19.36 -12.65 -5.90
CA HIS A 29 -20.78 -12.66 -5.51
C HIS A 29 -21.45 -14.02 -5.80
N VAL A 30 -21.07 -14.70 -6.87
CA VAL A 30 -21.55 -16.06 -7.18
C VAL A 30 -20.84 -17.12 -6.31
N GLY A 31 -19.75 -16.76 -5.64
CA GLY A 31 -18.95 -17.70 -4.84
C GLY A 31 -18.07 -18.64 -5.68
N ALA A 32 -17.92 -18.35 -6.97
CA ALA A 32 -17.10 -19.13 -7.89
C ALA A 32 -15.59 -18.84 -7.76
N LEU A 33 -15.24 -17.67 -7.19
CA LEU A 33 -13.85 -17.33 -6.93
C LEU A 33 -13.33 -18.11 -5.72
N GLY A 34 -12.20 -18.79 -5.89
CA GLY A 34 -11.54 -19.51 -4.79
C GLY A 34 -11.04 -18.58 -3.68
N THR A 35 -10.73 -19.18 -2.54
CA THR A 35 -10.10 -18.50 -1.39
C THR A 35 -8.66 -18.98 -1.17
N ASP A 36 -8.10 -19.67 -2.14
CA ASP A 36 -6.70 -20.09 -2.16
C ASP A 36 -5.78 -18.88 -2.38
N PHE A 37 -4.51 -19.07 -2.13
CA PHE A 37 -3.50 -18.00 -2.24
C PHE A 37 -3.45 -17.36 -3.64
N GLY A 38 -3.54 -18.19 -4.70
CA GLY A 38 -3.53 -17.71 -6.08
C GLY A 38 -4.74 -16.83 -6.41
N ALA A 39 -5.95 -17.26 -6.05
CA ALA A 39 -7.17 -16.50 -6.23
C ALA A 39 -7.15 -15.20 -5.42
N THR A 40 -6.61 -15.25 -4.20
CA THR A 40 -6.44 -14.06 -3.34
C THR A 40 -5.50 -13.04 -3.98
N LEU A 41 -4.34 -13.45 -4.47
CA LEU A 41 -3.43 -12.55 -5.19
C LEU A 41 -4.03 -12.00 -6.47
N PHE A 42 -4.78 -12.81 -7.20
CA PHE A 42 -5.41 -12.40 -8.44
C PHE A 42 -6.41 -11.27 -8.23
N TRP A 43 -7.38 -11.44 -7.30
CA TRP A 43 -8.37 -10.39 -7.08
C TRP A 43 -7.76 -9.12 -6.46
N LEU A 44 -6.79 -9.26 -5.54
CA LEU A 44 -6.06 -8.11 -4.99
C LEU A 44 -5.33 -7.33 -6.08
N THR A 45 -4.68 -8.03 -7.02
CA THR A 45 -3.98 -7.40 -8.13
C THR A 45 -4.94 -6.67 -9.06
N VAL A 46 -6.09 -7.26 -9.37
CA VAL A 46 -7.09 -6.65 -10.25
C VAL A 46 -7.70 -5.42 -9.62
N VAL A 47 -8.21 -5.53 -8.40
CA VAL A 47 -8.83 -4.41 -7.67
C VAL A 47 -7.79 -3.33 -7.36
N GLY A 48 -6.64 -3.73 -6.86
CA GLY A 48 -5.54 -2.82 -6.55
C GLY A 48 -5.01 -2.10 -7.78
N GLY A 49 -4.84 -2.80 -8.90
CA GLY A 49 -4.39 -2.22 -10.16
C GLY A 49 -5.35 -1.17 -10.72
N ILE A 50 -6.66 -1.41 -10.63
CA ILE A 50 -7.67 -0.46 -11.07
C ILE A 50 -7.65 0.79 -10.19
N ILE A 51 -7.71 0.64 -8.87
CA ILE A 51 -7.73 1.76 -7.93
C ILE A 51 -6.44 2.58 -8.06
N MET A 52 -5.30 1.91 -8.11
CA MET A 52 -4.00 2.55 -8.24
C MET A 52 -3.86 3.34 -9.54
N GLY A 53 -4.36 2.78 -10.62
CA GLY A 53 -4.33 3.44 -11.88
C GLY A 53 -5.26 4.66 -11.95
N VAL A 54 -6.48 4.59 -11.43
CA VAL A 54 -7.38 5.74 -11.28
C VAL A 54 -6.71 6.82 -10.43
N GLY A 55 -6.11 6.45 -9.30
CA GLY A 55 -5.41 7.38 -8.41
C GLY A 55 -4.27 8.12 -9.08
N ASN A 56 -3.53 7.45 -9.96
CA ASN A 56 -2.41 8.07 -10.69
C ASN A 56 -2.87 8.99 -11.83
N GLN A 57 -4.13 8.91 -12.26
CA GLN A 57 -4.69 9.80 -13.28
C GLN A 57 -5.37 11.05 -12.70
N LEU A 58 -5.77 11.00 -11.43
CA LEU A 58 -6.40 12.12 -10.76
C LEU A 58 -5.33 13.13 -10.30
N PRO A 59 -5.31 14.36 -10.88
CA PRO A 59 -4.25 15.33 -10.62
C PRO A 59 -4.15 15.71 -9.13
N ILE A 60 -5.30 15.87 -8.45
CA ILE A 60 -5.34 16.23 -7.03
C ILE A 60 -4.68 15.13 -6.17
N ILE A 61 -5.00 13.87 -6.45
CA ILE A 61 -4.49 12.74 -5.67
C ILE A 61 -3.02 12.49 -5.99
N LYS A 62 -2.64 12.59 -7.27
CA LYS A 62 -1.28 12.40 -7.72
C LYS A 62 -0.32 13.45 -7.17
N ASP A 63 -0.71 14.72 -7.21
CA ASP A 63 0.21 15.83 -6.94
C ASP A 63 0.24 16.23 -5.45
N TYR A 64 -0.86 16.04 -4.71
CA TYR A 64 -0.99 16.48 -3.31
C TYR A 64 -1.10 15.37 -2.28
N LEU A 65 -1.63 14.21 -2.66
CA LEU A 65 -1.98 13.16 -1.71
C LEU A 65 -1.14 11.86 -1.85
N GLY A 66 -0.07 11.89 -2.66
CA GLY A 66 0.81 10.71 -2.81
C GLY A 66 0.33 9.67 -3.82
N GLY A 67 -0.68 9.99 -4.65
CA GLY A 67 -1.06 9.21 -5.82
C GLY A 67 -1.89 7.96 -5.54
N GLY A 68 -1.73 6.97 -6.43
CA GLY A 68 -2.49 5.73 -6.41
C GLY A 68 -2.43 4.93 -5.10
N PRO A 69 -1.28 4.80 -4.43
CA PRO A 69 -1.17 4.06 -3.16
C PRO A 69 -2.08 4.61 -2.05
N LEU A 70 -2.19 5.93 -1.91
CA LEU A 70 -3.08 6.50 -0.91
C LEU A 70 -4.56 6.25 -1.24
N LEU A 71 -4.93 6.40 -2.52
CA LEU A 71 -6.29 6.09 -2.96
C LEU A 71 -6.62 4.61 -2.72
N LEU A 72 -5.68 3.71 -2.99
CA LEU A 72 -5.84 2.29 -2.72
C LEU A 72 -6.09 2.01 -1.24
N LEU A 73 -5.37 2.68 -0.35
CA LEU A 73 -5.52 2.53 1.09
C LEU A 73 -6.90 3.03 1.56
N LEU A 74 -7.33 4.20 1.10
CA LEU A 74 -8.62 4.79 1.46
C LEU A 74 -9.80 3.99 0.89
N LEU A 75 -9.80 3.70 -0.42
CA LEU A 75 -10.88 2.96 -1.05
C LEU A 75 -10.90 1.48 -0.65
N GLY A 76 -9.74 0.87 -0.44
CA GLY A 76 -9.64 -0.50 0.06
C GLY A 76 -10.26 -0.62 1.47
N SER A 77 -9.89 0.27 2.38
CA SER A 77 -10.47 0.33 3.73
C SER A 77 -11.97 0.60 3.70
N PHE A 78 -12.41 1.53 2.85
CA PHE A 78 -13.83 1.84 2.69
C PHE A 78 -14.61 0.65 2.11
N ALA A 79 -14.09 -0.03 1.09
CA ALA A 79 -14.72 -1.17 0.46
C ALA A 79 -14.87 -2.37 1.42
N THR A 80 -13.87 -2.56 2.30
CA THR A 80 -13.92 -3.57 3.35
C THR A 80 -14.96 -3.19 4.42
N TRP A 81 -14.95 -1.94 4.88
CA TRP A 81 -15.89 -1.47 5.88
C TRP A 81 -17.34 -1.45 5.38
N SER A 82 -17.58 -1.07 4.13
CA SER A 82 -18.93 -1.01 3.54
C SER A 82 -19.52 -2.36 3.13
N GLY A 83 -18.75 -3.46 3.27
CA GLY A 83 -19.20 -4.81 2.91
C GLY A 83 -19.27 -5.05 1.38
N TRP A 84 -18.63 -4.22 0.56
CA TRP A 84 -18.53 -4.46 -0.88
C TRP A 84 -17.69 -5.70 -1.21
N ILE A 85 -16.73 -6.00 -0.33
CA ILE A 85 -15.95 -7.22 -0.40
C ILE A 85 -16.53 -8.20 0.62
N PRO A 86 -17.02 -9.38 0.22
CA PRO A 86 -17.55 -10.36 1.16
C PRO A 86 -16.50 -10.80 2.19
N ASP A 87 -16.91 -10.92 3.45
CA ASP A 87 -16.03 -11.20 4.60
C ASP A 87 -15.12 -12.41 4.39
N LYS A 88 -15.62 -13.44 3.75
CA LYS A 88 -14.86 -14.64 3.42
C LYS A 88 -13.55 -14.35 2.64
N TYR A 89 -13.54 -13.32 1.76
CA TYR A 89 -12.32 -12.94 1.01
C TYR A 89 -11.40 -12.05 1.83
N VAL A 90 -11.97 -11.25 2.73
CA VAL A 90 -11.19 -10.47 3.70
C VAL A 90 -10.47 -11.39 4.67
N GLU A 91 -11.16 -12.39 5.22
CA GLU A 91 -10.59 -13.40 6.12
C GLU A 91 -9.51 -14.24 5.41
N ALA A 92 -9.78 -14.69 4.18
CA ALA A 92 -8.80 -15.42 3.38
C ALA A 92 -7.53 -14.59 3.14
N THR A 93 -7.68 -13.30 2.84
CA THR A 93 -6.55 -12.38 2.66
C THR A 93 -5.74 -12.26 3.95
N ASN A 94 -6.39 -12.01 5.06
CA ASN A 94 -5.73 -11.88 6.37
C ASN A 94 -5.00 -13.18 6.74
N THR A 95 -5.64 -14.33 6.52
CA THR A 95 -5.05 -15.64 6.80
C THR A 95 -3.79 -15.87 5.95
N TRP A 96 -3.86 -15.63 4.65
CA TRP A 96 -2.70 -15.81 3.77
C TRP A 96 -1.58 -14.82 4.05
N MET A 97 -1.92 -13.55 4.31
CA MET A 97 -0.94 -12.52 4.67
C MET A 97 -0.20 -12.87 5.97
N ALA A 98 -0.92 -13.38 6.99
CA ALA A 98 -0.32 -13.80 8.25
C ALA A 98 0.46 -15.11 8.14
N THR A 99 -0.09 -16.13 7.48
CA THR A 99 0.51 -17.48 7.39
C THR A 99 1.83 -17.48 6.64
N ILE A 100 1.91 -16.76 5.52
CA ILE A 100 3.13 -16.70 4.68
C ILE A 100 4.03 -15.55 5.12
N ASN A 101 3.58 -14.71 6.05
CA ASN A 101 4.23 -13.42 6.37
C ASN A 101 4.54 -12.63 5.08
N PHE A 102 3.55 -12.60 4.18
CA PHE A 102 3.68 -12.10 2.81
C PHE A 102 4.20 -10.66 2.78
N GLN A 103 3.80 -9.84 3.74
CA GLN A 103 4.25 -8.46 3.83
C GLN A 103 5.77 -8.36 3.99
N ALA A 104 6.35 -9.12 4.91
CA ALA A 104 7.80 -9.12 5.11
C ALA A 104 8.55 -9.69 3.91
N PHE A 105 8.03 -10.77 3.31
CA PHE A 105 8.57 -11.35 2.09
C PHE A 105 8.56 -10.35 0.92
N TYR A 106 7.43 -9.70 0.69
CA TYR A 106 7.27 -8.71 -0.38
C TYR A 106 8.17 -7.48 -0.18
N LEU A 107 8.24 -6.94 1.05
CA LEU A 107 9.13 -5.84 1.38
C LEU A 107 10.60 -6.21 1.15
N THR A 108 10.99 -7.41 1.55
CA THR A 108 12.36 -7.90 1.32
C THR A 108 12.69 -7.96 -0.17
N LEU A 109 11.77 -8.50 -1.00
CA LEU A 109 11.95 -8.53 -2.45
C LEU A 109 12.03 -7.14 -3.06
N LEU A 110 11.18 -6.19 -2.61
CA LEU A 110 11.23 -4.81 -3.07
C LEU A 110 12.56 -4.14 -2.74
N ILE A 111 13.04 -4.29 -1.51
CA ILE A 111 14.31 -3.70 -1.06
C ILE A 111 15.47 -4.29 -1.86
N VAL A 112 15.53 -5.61 -1.97
CA VAL A 112 16.59 -6.30 -2.75
C VAL A 112 16.53 -5.87 -4.22
N GLY A 113 15.34 -5.87 -4.83
CA GLY A 113 15.15 -5.45 -6.22
C GLY A 113 15.56 -3.99 -6.46
N ALA A 114 15.18 -3.09 -5.54
CA ALA A 114 15.55 -1.68 -5.63
C ALA A 114 17.08 -1.49 -5.50
N VAL A 115 17.70 -2.16 -4.53
CA VAL A 115 19.17 -2.07 -4.34
C VAL A 115 19.93 -2.63 -5.54
N MET A 116 19.46 -3.74 -6.13
CA MET A 116 20.09 -4.34 -7.31
C MET A 116 19.90 -3.51 -8.59
N ALA A 117 18.80 -2.76 -8.69
CA ALA A 117 18.50 -1.93 -9.86
C ALA A 117 19.23 -0.59 -9.88
N ILE A 118 19.75 -0.13 -8.74
CA ILE A 118 20.40 1.17 -8.60
C ILE A 118 21.92 1.02 -8.75
N GLU A 119 22.54 1.87 -9.58
CA GLU A 119 24.00 1.97 -9.66
C GLU A 119 24.60 2.34 -8.29
N ARG A 120 25.69 1.66 -7.90
CA ARG A 120 26.38 1.88 -6.62
C ARG A 120 26.69 3.35 -6.31
N LYS A 121 27.12 4.10 -7.32
CA LYS A 121 27.44 5.54 -7.18
C LYS A 121 26.22 6.36 -6.80
N THR A 122 25.10 6.11 -7.46
CA THR A 122 23.82 6.78 -7.22
C THR A 122 23.28 6.42 -5.83
N LEU A 123 23.39 5.15 -5.45
CA LEU A 123 22.97 4.66 -4.14
C LEU A 123 23.74 5.35 -2.99
N LEU A 124 25.06 5.38 -3.07
CA LEU A 124 25.91 6.03 -2.06
C LEU A 124 25.66 7.54 -1.97
N ARG A 125 25.50 8.21 -3.12
CA ARG A 125 25.21 9.64 -3.16
C ARG A 125 23.84 9.97 -2.56
N SER A 126 22.84 9.14 -2.84
CA SER A 126 21.50 9.28 -2.26
C SER A 126 21.51 9.01 -0.77
N LEU A 127 22.21 7.97 -0.30
CA LEU A 127 22.35 7.66 1.13
C LEU A 127 22.91 8.83 1.93
N ILE A 128 23.98 9.47 1.45
CA ILE A 128 24.61 10.62 2.12
C ILE A 128 23.62 11.80 2.24
N GLY A 129 22.77 12.01 1.23
CA GLY A 129 21.77 13.08 1.25
C GLY A 129 20.52 12.75 2.08
N TYR A 130 20.01 11.51 1.96
CA TYR A 130 18.77 11.10 2.64
C TYR A 130 18.94 10.73 4.11
N LEU A 131 20.06 10.14 4.48
CA LEU A 131 20.30 9.69 5.86
C LEU A 131 20.16 10.81 6.90
N PRO A 132 20.78 11.99 6.71
CA PRO A 132 20.59 13.11 7.63
C PRO A 132 19.15 13.61 7.70
N CYS A 133 18.44 13.64 6.57
CA CYS A 133 17.02 14.03 6.51
C CYS A 133 16.12 13.06 7.27
N ILE A 134 16.34 11.74 7.11
CA ILE A 134 15.58 10.71 7.82
C ILE A 134 15.85 10.80 9.32
N LEU A 135 17.11 10.89 9.74
CA LEU A 135 17.47 11.03 11.16
C LEU A 135 16.91 12.31 11.77
N GLY A 136 16.98 13.44 11.03
CA GLY A 136 16.39 14.70 11.45
C GLY A 136 14.87 14.64 11.55
N GLY A 137 14.21 13.98 10.61
CA GLY A 137 12.76 13.76 10.63
C GLY A 137 12.31 12.87 11.80
N LEU A 138 13.02 11.78 12.07
CA LEU A 138 12.75 10.90 13.21
C LEU A 138 12.96 11.63 14.55
N ALA A 139 14.07 12.35 14.68
CA ALA A 139 14.33 13.16 15.87
C ALA A 139 13.27 14.25 16.07
N GLY A 140 12.89 14.95 15.01
CA GLY A 140 11.82 15.95 15.02
C GLY A 140 10.46 15.36 15.42
N ALA A 141 10.10 14.21 14.86
CA ALA A 141 8.86 13.50 15.19
C ALA A 141 8.86 13.06 16.66
N ALA A 142 9.97 12.53 17.17
CA ALA A 142 10.11 12.11 18.56
C ALA A 142 9.96 13.32 19.52
N VAL A 143 10.62 14.44 19.22
CA VAL A 143 10.52 15.65 20.02
C VAL A 143 9.09 16.20 20.02
N MET A 144 8.44 16.25 18.86
CA MET A 144 7.04 16.71 18.75
C MET A 144 6.08 15.77 19.49
N ALA A 145 6.29 14.45 19.41
CA ALA A 145 5.48 13.48 20.15
C ALA A 145 5.64 13.66 21.67
N MET A 146 6.87 13.90 22.16
CA MET A 146 7.12 14.19 23.58
C MET A 146 6.44 15.50 24.01
N ILE A 147 6.61 16.57 23.26
CA ILE A 147 5.98 17.88 23.57
C ILE A 147 4.45 17.74 23.58
N ALA A 148 3.88 17.13 22.55
CA ALA A 148 2.43 16.95 22.45
C ALA A 148 1.88 16.03 23.57
N GLY A 149 2.56 14.92 23.84
CA GLY A 149 2.16 13.96 24.87
C GLY A 149 2.15 14.56 26.27
N VAL A 150 3.18 15.34 26.62
CA VAL A 150 3.24 15.99 27.93
C VAL A 150 2.25 17.15 28.04
N LEU A 151 2.21 18.05 27.03
CA LEU A 151 1.43 19.29 27.11
C LEU A 151 -0.08 19.07 26.95
N PHE A 152 -0.50 18.18 26.04
CA PHE A 152 -1.91 18.00 25.73
C PHE A 152 -2.55 16.82 26.47
N PHE A 153 -1.77 15.78 26.75
CA PHE A 153 -2.31 14.53 27.32
C PHE A 153 -1.82 14.29 28.75
N GLY A 154 -0.84 15.07 29.25
CA GLY A 154 -0.32 14.89 30.62
C GLY A 154 0.30 13.52 30.88
N LEU A 155 0.77 12.83 29.86
CA LEU A 155 1.36 11.50 29.94
C LEU A 155 2.78 11.56 30.49
N ASP A 156 3.20 10.50 31.16
CA ASP A 156 4.60 10.37 31.58
C ASP A 156 5.52 10.16 30.38
N ILE A 157 6.73 10.72 30.47
CA ILE A 157 7.71 10.65 29.39
C ILE A 157 8.05 9.19 29.01
N GLY A 158 8.06 8.30 30.01
CA GLY A 158 8.30 6.86 29.79
C GLY A 158 7.23 6.21 28.94
N ASP A 159 5.97 6.52 29.20
CA ASP A 159 4.83 6.00 28.45
C ASP A 159 4.81 6.53 27.00
N ILE A 160 5.15 7.80 26.82
CA ILE A 160 5.25 8.42 25.49
C ILE A 160 6.35 7.76 24.67
N LEU A 161 7.51 7.53 25.26
CA LEU A 161 8.63 6.87 24.59
C LEU A 161 8.27 5.45 24.16
N MET A 162 7.66 4.67 25.02
CA MET A 162 7.32 3.27 24.74
C MET A 162 6.17 3.13 23.75
N THR A 163 5.14 3.97 23.88
CA THR A 163 3.89 3.80 23.13
C THR A 163 3.89 4.52 21.79
N TYR A 164 4.55 5.68 21.71
CA TYR A 164 4.48 6.53 20.51
C TYR A 164 5.82 6.64 19.78
N VAL A 165 6.94 6.80 20.51
CA VAL A 165 8.24 7.03 19.87
C VAL A 165 8.85 5.71 19.37
N MET A 166 8.81 4.64 20.15
CA MET A 166 9.33 3.35 19.70
C MET A 166 8.70 2.81 18.41
N PRO A 167 7.37 2.84 18.23
CA PRO A 167 6.76 2.42 16.96
C PRO A 167 7.11 3.28 15.76
N ILE A 168 7.49 4.55 15.96
CA ILE A 168 7.94 5.45 14.88
C ILE A 168 9.36 5.11 14.45
N MET A 169 10.18 4.60 15.38
CA MET A 169 11.57 4.22 15.11
C MET A 169 11.74 2.81 14.49
N GLY A 170 10.70 1.96 14.49
CA GLY A 170 10.66 0.65 13.87
C GLY A 170 10.77 -0.49 14.85
#